data_d208d329f78ef3c4a2bf5cc26911fd2f
#
_entry.id   d208d329f78ef3c4a2bf5cc26911fd2f
#
_cell.length_a   1.000
_cell.length_b   1.000
_cell.length_c   1.000
_cell.angle_alpha   90.00
_cell.angle_beta   90.00
_cell.angle_gamma   90.00
#
_symmetry.space_group_name_H-M   'P 1'
#
loop_
_entity.id
_entity.type
_entity.pdbx_description
1 polymer ?
#
loop_
_entity_poly.entity_id
_entity_poly.type
_entity_poly.pdbx_seq_one_letter_code
_entity_poly.pdbx_strand_id
1 'polypeptide(L)'
;MTKRSLDRVQLKLVETIEKLGFGRIEEVAIRGGKPCFERETRIVQEIKLGSECEVSVEPSNADLTLKSEFDCLFSQFDQLRDGLADIEIRHGVPFRLIVKRLCKERLP
;
A
#
# COMPACT_ATOMS: atom_id res chain seq x y z
N MET A 1 14.73 -6.80 -3.71
CA MET A 1 14.08 -5.91 -4.71
C MET A 1 14.43 -4.47 -4.44
N THR A 2 14.60 -3.69 -5.48
CA THR A 2 14.87 -2.26 -5.35
C THR A 2 13.76 -1.50 -6.03
N LYS A 3 13.68 -0.19 -5.73
CA LYS A 3 12.67 0.65 -6.35
C LYS A 3 12.83 0.71 -7.86
N ARG A 4 14.03 0.48 -8.37
CA ARG A 4 14.27 0.53 -9.81
C ARG A 4 13.63 -0.63 -10.57
N SER A 5 13.35 -1.72 -9.90
CA SER A 5 12.74 -2.87 -10.56
C SER A 5 11.21 -2.79 -10.56
N LEU A 6 10.65 -1.74 -9.99
CA LEU A 6 9.20 -1.56 -9.94
C LEU A 6 8.72 -0.82 -11.18
N ASP A 7 7.50 -1.16 -11.62
CA ASP A 7 6.90 -0.38 -12.68
C ASP A 7 6.37 0.93 -12.09
N ARG A 8 5.83 1.78 -12.97
CA ARG A 8 5.40 3.12 -12.57
C ARG A 8 4.33 3.09 -11.47
N VAL A 9 3.36 2.20 -11.60
CA VAL A 9 2.27 2.15 -10.65
C VAL A 9 2.74 1.61 -9.31
N GLN A 10 3.59 0.59 -9.33
CA GLN A 10 4.14 0.05 -8.11
C GLN A 10 4.97 1.09 -7.39
N LEU A 11 5.79 1.83 -8.13
CA LEU A 11 6.60 2.88 -7.54
C LEU A 11 5.73 3.97 -6.94
N LYS A 12 4.67 4.35 -7.64
CA LYS A 12 3.76 5.35 -7.12
C LYS A 12 3.11 4.90 -5.82
N LEU A 13 2.77 3.63 -5.73
CA LEU A 13 2.21 3.09 -4.49
C LEU A 13 3.21 3.18 -3.35
N VAL A 14 4.46 2.80 -3.61
CA VAL A 14 5.50 2.87 -2.58
C VAL A 14 5.66 4.29 -2.10
N GLU A 15 5.75 5.24 -3.02
CA GLU A 15 5.92 6.64 -2.65
C GLU A 15 4.73 7.16 -1.87
N THR A 16 3.54 6.77 -2.26
CA THR A 16 2.33 7.19 -1.56
C THR A 16 2.34 6.66 -0.13
N ILE A 17 2.70 5.40 0.06
CA ILE A 17 2.75 4.80 1.38
C ILE A 17 3.81 5.48 2.24
N GLU A 18 4.98 5.74 1.68
CA GLU A 18 6.05 6.38 2.43
C GLU A 18 5.65 7.79 2.87
N LYS A 19 5.01 8.53 1.98
CA LYS A 19 4.58 9.89 2.29
C LYS A 19 3.44 9.90 3.30
N LEU A 20 2.57 8.92 3.23
CA LEU A 20 1.42 8.87 4.11
C LEU A 20 1.84 8.66 5.56
N GLY A 21 2.80 7.79 5.78
CA GLY A 21 3.32 7.52 7.11
C GLY A 21 2.40 6.69 7.98
N PHE A 22 1.20 7.19 8.25
CA PHE A 22 0.20 6.52 9.07
C PHE A 22 -1.16 6.67 8.42
N GLY A 23 -1.89 5.58 8.33
CA GLY A 23 -3.22 5.60 7.76
C GLY A 23 -3.49 4.35 6.97
N ARG A 24 -4.24 4.52 5.89
CA ARG A 24 -4.55 3.36 5.03
C ARG A 24 -4.93 3.84 3.64
N ILE A 25 -4.79 2.94 2.69
CA ILE A 25 -5.27 3.17 1.33
C ILE A 25 -6.36 2.13 1.10
N GLU A 26 -7.56 2.61 0.82
CA GLU A 26 -8.73 1.74 0.70
C GLU A 26 -9.10 1.50 -0.75
N GLU A 27 -9.61 0.33 -1.03
CA GLU A 27 -10.15 -0.04 -2.34
C GLU A 27 -9.12 0.07 -3.44
N VAL A 28 -7.95 -0.50 -3.18
CA VAL A 28 -6.94 -0.62 -4.21
C VAL A 28 -7.27 -1.83 -5.07
N ALA A 29 -7.46 -1.61 -6.35
CA ALA A 29 -7.75 -2.72 -7.24
C ALA A 29 -6.44 -3.43 -7.58
N ILE A 30 -6.49 -4.76 -7.54
CA ILE A 30 -5.35 -5.58 -7.93
C ILE A 30 -5.74 -6.26 -9.23
N ARG A 31 -4.93 -6.04 -10.25
CA ARG A 31 -5.19 -6.61 -11.56
C ARG A 31 -3.91 -7.23 -12.09
N GLY A 32 -3.97 -8.53 -12.36
CA GLY A 32 -2.79 -9.24 -12.83
C GLY A 32 -1.64 -9.20 -11.84
N GLY A 33 -1.97 -9.13 -10.54
CA GLY A 33 -0.96 -9.08 -9.50
C GLY A 33 -0.37 -7.70 -9.25
N LYS A 34 -0.93 -6.66 -9.87
CA LYS A 34 -0.41 -5.31 -9.73
C LYS A 34 -1.47 -4.36 -9.20
N PRO A 35 -1.06 -3.39 -8.38
CA PRO A 35 -2.03 -2.44 -7.84
C PRO A 35 -2.46 -1.45 -8.91
N CYS A 36 -3.74 -1.07 -8.85
CA CYS A 36 -4.29 -0.05 -9.72
C CYS A 36 -5.08 0.92 -8.88
N PHE A 37 -4.80 2.21 -9.04
CA PHE A 37 -5.58 3.23 -8.37
C PHE A 37 -6.78 3.55 -9.24
N GLU A 38 -7.94 3.32 -8.69
CA GLU A 38 -9.19 3.56 -9.42
C GLU A 38 -9.96 4.66 -8.74
N ARG A 39 -11.11 4.98 -9.32
CA ARG A 39 -11.92 6.06 -8.81
C ARG A 39 -12.33 5.85 -7.35
N GLU A 40 -12.54 4.61 -6.98
CA GLU A 40 -12.96 4.27 -5.63
C GLU A 40 -11.81 4.20 -4.63
N THR A 41 -10.58 4.26 -5.12
CA THR A 41 -9.42 4.20 -4.24
C THR A 41 -9.35 5.45 -3.39
N ARG A 42 -9.26 5.27 -2.08
CA ARG A 42 -9.21 6.37 -1.13
C ARG A 42 -7.95 6.31 -0.31
N ILE A 43 -7.38 7.46 -0.08
CA ILE A 43 -6.21 7.57 0.79
C ILE A 43 -6.70 8.22 2.09
N VAL A 44 -6.58 7.47 3.18
CA VAL A 44 -6.99 7.93 4.50
C VAL A 44 -5.73 8.17 5.30
N GLN A 45 -5.51 9.42 5.70
CA GLN A 45 -4.34 9.77 6.47
C GLN A 45 -4.72 9.95 7.92
N GLU A 46 -3.93 9.35 8.79
CA GLU A 46 -4.12 9.48 10.21
C GLU A 46 -3.20 10.57 10.72
N ILE A 47 -3.78 11.59 11.32
CA ILE A 47 -3.01 12.71 11.84
C ILE A 47 -3.20 12.74 13.34
N LYS A 48 -2.10 12.62 14.04
CA LYS A 48 -2.14 12.67 15.49
C LYS A 48 -2.19 14.11 15.95
N LEU A 49 -3.25 14.43 16.66
CA LEU A 49 -3.39 15.77 17.21
C LEU A 49 -2.93 15.78 18.65
N GLY A 50 -2.43 16.90 19.09
CA GLY A 50 -1.97 17.03 20.45
C GLY A 50 -0.70 17.84 20.54
N SER A 51 -0.01 17.72 21.65
CA SER A 51 1.17 18.52 21.91
C SER A 51 2.30 18.27 20.94
N GLU A 52 2.19 17.23 20.15
CA GLU A 52 3.26 16.93 19.25
C GLU A 52 2.76 16.77 17.85
N CYS A 53 2.57 17.89 17.21
CA CYS A 53 2.41 17.87 15.78
C CYS A 53 3.78 17.71 15.18
N GLU A 54 4.30 16.52 15.28
CA GLU A 54 5.61 16.34 14.76
C GLU A 54 5.59 16.25 13.27
N VAL A 55 6.44 17.02 12.69
CA VAL A 55 6.68 16.92 11.27
C VAL A 55 7.17 15.51 11.03
N SER A 56 6.51 14.83 10.17
CA SER A 56 6.91 13.49 9.84
C SER A 56 8.36 13.48 9.40
N VAL A 57 9.08 12.53 9.89
CA VAL A 57 10.44 12.34 9.46
C VAL A 57 10.41 12.01 7.99
N GLU A 58 11.17 12.76 7.23
CA GLU A 58 11.22 12.49 5.82
C GLU A 58 11.91 11.16 5.57
N PRO A 59 11.32 10.33 4.73
CA PRO A 59 11.98 9.09 4.38
C PRO A 59 13.31 9.41 3.71
N SER A 60 14.29 8.59 3.98
CA SER A 60 15.58 8.77 3.39
C SER A 60 15.48 8.49 1.90
N ASN A 61 15.61 9.52 1.11
CA ASN A 61 15.53 9.37 -0.33
C ASN A 61 16.77 8.76 -0.94
N ALA A 62 17.80 8.61 -0.15
CA ALA A 62 19.02 8.04 -0.64
C ALA A 62 18.97 6.54 -0.76
N ASP A 63 18.07 5.92 -0.05
CA ASP A 63 17.99 4.47 -0.01
C ASP A 63 17.00 3.98 -1.06
N LEU A 64 17.52 3.34 -2.08
CA LEU A 64 16.69 2.78 -3.14
C LEU A 64 16.25 1.35 -2.86
N THR A 65 16.67 0.80 -1.74
CA THR A 65 16.29 -0.55 -1.36
C THR A 65 14.93 -0.52 -0.69
N LEU A 66 14.04 -1.37 -1.15
CA LEU A 66 12.74 -1.49 -0.53
C LEU A 66 12.86 -2.24 0.77
N LYS A 67 12.05 -1.84 1.73
CA LYS A 67 11.95 -2.59 2.97
C LYS A 67 11.19 -3.89 2.71
N SER A 68 11.47 -4.88 3.54
CA SER A 68 10.90 -6.20 3.35
C SER A 68 9.37 -6.20 3.37
N GLU A 69 8.77 -5.24 4.05
CA GLU A 69 7.32 -5.13 4.09
C GLU A 69 6.74 -4.88 2.70
N PHE A 70 7.44 -4.10 1.88
CA PHE A 70 7.00 -3.86 0.52
C PHE A 70 7.14 -5.11 -0.34
N ASP A 71 8.22 -5.86 -0.15
CA ASP A 71 8.39 -7.10 -0.87
C ASP A 71 7.26 -8.07 -0.56
N CYS A 72 6.90 -8.13 0.71
CA CYS A 72 5.80 -8.98 1.14
C CYS A 72 4.48 -8.52 0.51
N LEU A 73 4.27 -7.21 0.48
CA LEU A 73 3.04 -6.65 -0.09
C LEU A 73 2.90 -7.02 -1.55
N PHE A 74 3.95 -6.82 -2.34
CA PHE A 74 3.88 -7.12 -3.77
C PHE A 74 3.76 -8.62 -4.02
N SER A 75 4.36 -9.42 -3.16
CA SER A 75 4.23 -10.87 -3.25
C SER A 75 2.77 -11.28 -3.04
N GLN A 76 2.09 -10.65 -2.08
CA GLN A 76 0.69 -10.94 -1.83
C GLN A 76 -0.19 -10.50 -3.01
N PHE A 77 0.13 -9.37 -3.61
CA PHE A 77 -0.59 -8.93 -4.81
C PHE A 77 -0.45 -9.96 -5.93
N ASP A 78 0.75 -10.46 -6.10
CA ASP A 78 1.00 -11.44 -7.14
C ASP A 78 0.19 -12.72 -6.90
N GLN A 79 0.10 -13.14 -5.66
CA GLN A 79 -0.69 -14.31 -5.31
C GLN A 79 -2.18 -14.07 -5.47
N LEU A 80 -2.62 -12.87 -5.16
CA LEU A 80 -4.04 -12.52 -5.26
C LEU A 80 -4.50 -12.45 -6.71
N ARG A 81 -3.69 -11.93 -7.57
CA ARG A 81 -3.94 -11.70 -8.98
C ARG A 81 -4.99 -10.64 -9.23
N ASP A 82 -6.23 -10.87 -8.85
CA ASP A 82 -7.31 -9.92 -9.09
C ASP A 82 -8.17 -9.79 -7.85
N GLY A 83 -8.52 -8.56 -7.50
CA GLY A 83 -9.36 -8.33 -6.34
C GLY A 83 -9.23 -6.91 -5.85
N LEU A 84 -9.73 -6.69 -4.64
CA LEU A 84 -9.64 -5.40 -3.98
C LEU A 84 -8.93 -5.59 -2.64
N ALA A 85 -8.19 -4.58 -2.26
CA ALA A 85 -7.45 -4.66 -1.01
C ALA A 85 -7.36 -3.31 -0.33
N ASP A 86 -7.38 -3.34 0.99
CA ASP A 86 -7.07 -2.17 1.81
C ASP A 86 -5.69 -2.39 2.38
N ILE A 87 -4.86 -1.36 2.33
CA ILE A 87 -3.50 -1.44 2.84
C ILE A 87 -3.40 -0.53 4.05
N GLU A 88 -3.11 -1.11 5.21
CA GLU A 88 -2.91 -0.34 6.42
C GLU A 88 -1.44 -0.03 6.56
N ILE A 89 -1.15 1.22 6.90
CA ILE A 89 0.20 1.77 6.86
C ILE A 89 0.59 2.31 8.21
N ARG A 90 1.83 1.99 8.63
CA ARG A 90 2.38 2.49 9.86
C ARG A 90 3.87 2.72 9.65
N HIS A 91 4.36 3.87 10.08
CA HIS A 91 5.77 4.23 9.94
C HIS A 91 6.25 4.19 8.49
N GLY A 92 5.37 4.57 7.57
CA GLY A 92 5.74 4.65 6.16
C GLY A 92 5.89 3.32 5.46
N VAL A 93 5.42 2.23 6.08
CA VAL A 93 5.48 0.92 5.47
C VAL A 93 4.13 0.22 5.64
N PRO A 94 3.79 -0.67 4.72
CA PRO A 94 2.55 -1.43 4.88
C PRO A 94 2.74 -2.46 5.99
N PHE A 95 1.79 -2.51 6.92
CA PHE A 95 1.88 -3.48 7.99
C PHE A 95 0.73 -4.48 7.97
N ARG A 96 -0.34 -4.19 7.25
CA ARG A 96 -1.47 -5.11 7.16
C ARG A 96 -2.15 -4.95 5.80
N LEU A 97 -2.53 -6.07 5.23
CA LEU A 97 -3.27 -6.10 3.98
C LEU A 97 -4.60 -6.80 4.24
N ILE A 98 -5.68 -6.10 3.90
CA ILE A 98 -7.02 -6.67 4.05
C ILE A 98 -7.54 -6.92 2.65
N VAL A 99 -7.69 -8.17 2.30
CA VAL A 99 -8.10 -8.56 0.95
C VAL A 99 -9.61 -8.75 0.93
N LYS A 100 -10.24 -8.12 -0.05
CA LYS A 100 -11.67 -8.25 -0.26
C LYS A 100 -11.91 -9.02 -1.54
N ARG A 101 -12.67 -10.06 -1.46
CA ARG A 101 -12.98 -10.89 -2.61
C ARG A 101 -14.47 -11.03 -2.75
N LEU A 102 -14.90 -10.98 -4.00
CA LEU A 102 -16.28 -11.29 -4.27
C LEU A 102 -16.48 -12.78 -4.11
N CYS A 103 -17.50 -13.12 -3.37
CA CYS A 103 -17.85 -14.53 -3.23
C CYS A 103 -18.68 -14.90 -4.45
N LYS A 104 -18.02 -15.46 -5.45
CA LYS A 104 -18.71 -15.86 -6.66
C LYS A 104 -19.33 -17.22 -6.55
N GLU A 105 -18.92 -17.96 -5.55
CA GLU A 105 -19.47 -19.27 -5.36
C GLU A 105 -20.78 -19.16 -4.64
N ARG A 106 -21.78 -19.72 -5.25
CA ARG A 106 -23.02 -19.85 -4.55
C ARG A 106 -22.86 -20.94 -3.55
N LEU A 107 -22.95 -20.54 -2.32
CA LEU A 107 -22.98 -21.55 -1.29
C LEU A 107 -24.30 -22.25 -1.37
N PRO A 108 -24.29 -23.56 -1.31
CA PRO A 108 -25.54 -24.31 -1.33
C PRO A 108 -26.38 -24.07 -0.11
#